data_0aa18651028c16d1cbc2d38514a4782b
#
_entry.id   0aa18651028c16d1cbc2d38514a4782b
#
_cell.length_a   1.000
_cell.length_b   1.000
_cell.length_c   1.000
_cell.angle_alpha   90.00
_cell.angle_beta   90.00
_cell.angle_gamma   90.00
#
_symmetry.space_group_name_H-M   'P 1'
#
loop_
_entity.id
_entity.type
_entity.pdbx_description
1 polymer ?
#
loop_
_entity_poly.entity_id
_entity_poly.type
_entity_poly.pdbx_seq_one_letter_code
_entity_poly.pdbx_strand_id
1 'polypeptide(L)'
;MKICKVIGLVLVFFLVSATTLSAQGSERVTGGGQDSSLRQLNLTEEQYNAIKRAKSAHVKKIIQLKNDAVGKHHEFKRLIGDPAASEEAIRNKAREIEAINSQIMREMIEYELLVRKILTPEQIRQWSSLEDAPPIKKSSGR
;
A
#
# COMPACT_ATOMS: atom_id res chain seq x y z
N MET A 1 -18.20 -21.78 3.35
CA MET A 1 -18.51 -20.93 2.19
C MET A 1 -18.54 -19.45 2.54
N LYS A 2 -17.45 -18.86 3.12
CA LYS A 2 -17.38 -17.42 3.46
C LYS A 2 -16.07 -16.75 3.03
N ILE A 3 -15.23 -17.42 2.26
CA ILE A 3 -13.89 -16.93 1.86
C ILE A 3 -13.93 -16.15 0.54
N CYS A 4 -14.96 -16.33 -0.31
CA CYS A 4 -15.07 -15.65 -1.60
C CYS A 4 -15.48 -14.17 -1.55
N LYS A 5 -15.90 -13.63 -0.38
CA LYS A 5 -16.32 -12.22 -0.28
C LYS A 5 -15.18 -11.25 -0.04
N VAL A 6 -14.02 -11.71 0.42
CA VAL A 6 -12.88 -10.83 0.76
C VAL A 6 -12.03 -10.53 -0.47
N ILE A 7 -11.98 -11.45 -1.45
CA ILE A 7 -11.19 -11.27 -2.68
C ILE A 7 -11.86 -10.25 -3.64
N GLY A 8 -13.18 -10.11 -3.57
CA GLY A 8 -13.93 -9.16 -4.42
C GLY A 8 -13.73 -7.68 -4.03
N LEU A 9 -13.31 -7.39 -2.79
CA LEU A 9 -13.22 -6.01 -2.31
C LEU A 9 -11.90 -5.30 -2.67
N VAL A 10 -10.86 -6.05 -2.97
CA VAL A 10 -9.55 -5.49 -3.33
C VAL A 10 -9.49 -5.04 -4.80
N LEU A 11 -10.37 -5.59 -5.66
CA LEU A 11 -10.38 -5.30 -7.10
C LEU A 11 -11.21 -4.06 -7.49
N VAL A 12 -12.07 -3.56 -6.60
CA VAL A 12 -12.98 -2.43 -6.92
C VAL A 12 -12.34 -1.05 -6.66
N PHE A 13 -11.18 -0.98 -6.00
CA PHE A 13 -10.55 0.31 -5.68
C PHE A 13 -9.65 0.89 -6.79
N PHE A 14 -9.57 0.25 -7.98
CA PHE A 14 -8.69 0.69 -9.07
C PHE A 14 -9.40 1.37 -10.26
N LEU A 15 -10.70 1.57 -10.19
CA LEU A 15 -11.45 2.22 -11.26
C LEU A 15 -12.27 3.38 -10.70
N VAL A 16 -11.72 4.54 -10.60
CA VAL A 16 -12.31 5.87 -10.84
C VAL A 16 -11.28 6.94 -10.46
N SER A 17 -10.70 7.59 -11.44
CA SER A 17 -10.61 9.02 -11.56
C SER A 17 -9.67 9.40 -12.71
N ALA A 18 -10.23 9.49 -13.89
CA ALA A 18 -9.68 10.36 -14.93
C ALA A 18 -10.54 11.63 -14.88
N THR A 19 -10.04 12.71 -14.28
CA THR A 19 -10.47 14.07 -14.61
C THR A 19 -9.40 15.08 -14.20
N THR A 20 -9.03 15.87 -15.22
CA THR A 20 -8.50 17.23 -15.23
C THR A 20 -7.11 17.52 -14.72
N LEU A 21 -6.25 17.69 -15.72
CA LEU A 21 -5.03 18.48 -15.77
C LEU A 21 -5.27 19.87 -15.18
N SER A 22 -4.59 20.19 -14.09
CA SER A 22 -4.21 21.55 -13.72
C SER A 22 -2.89 21.50 -12.99
N ALA A 23 -1.93 22.21 -13.54
CA ALA A 23 -0.57 22.35 -13.07
C ALA A 23 -0.50 23.01 -11.69
N GLN A 24 0.60 22.71 -10.99
CA GLN A 24 1.13 23.33 -9.76
C GLN A 24 0.62 22.74 -8.44
N GLY A 25 1.54 22.15 -7.76
CA GLY A 25 1.41 21.86 -6.34
C GLY A 25 2.17 20.60 -5.97
N SER A 26 3.38 20.79 -5.46
CA SER A 26 4.14 19.82 -4.68
C SER A 26 3.22 18.75 -4.08
N GLU A 27 3.22 17.53 -4.62
CA GLU A 27 2.60 16.37 -4.00
C GLU A 27 3.26 16.16 -2.64
N ARG A 28 2.65 16.73 -1.62
CA ARG A 28 2.83 16.25 -0.26
C ARG A 28 2.31 14.83 -0.25
N VAL A 29 3.23 13.88 -0.34
CA VAL A 29 2.98 12.48 0.04
C VAL A 29 2.28 12.54 1.39
N THR A 30 0.99 12.22 1.42
CA THR A 30 0.13 12.28 2.60
C THR A 30 0.54 11.17 3.58
N GLY A 31 1.69 11.36 4.24
CA GLY A 31 2.11 10.59 5.40
C GLY A 31 1.47 11.06 6.72
N GLY A 32 0.56 12.04 6.67
CA GLY A 32 0.06 12.73 7.88
C GLY A 32 -0.85 11.91 8.79
N GLY A 33 -1.50 10.87 8.30
CA GLY A 33 -2.43 10.07 9.10
C GLY A 33 -1.73 9.14 10.10
N GLN A 34 -0.67 8.48 9.69
CA GLN A 34 0.06 7.51 10.53
C GLN A 34 0.99 8.16 11.56
N ASP A 35 1.48 9.38 11.31
CA ASP A 35 2.30 10.09 12.31
C ASP A 35 1.46 10.56 13.49
N SER A 36 0.16 10.88 13.28
CA SER A 36 -0.77 11.20 14.38
C SER A 36 -1.09 9.95 15.22
N SER A 37 -1.21 8.77 14.59
CA SER A 37 -1.45 7.51 15.29
C SER A 37 -0.25 7.11 16.16
N LEU A 38 0.98 7.26 15.67
CA LEU A 38 2.19 6.98 16.46
C LEU A 38 2.30 7.86 17.72
N ARG A 39 1.84 9.11 17.66
CA ARG A 39 1.86 10.02 18.82
C ARG A 39 0.93 9.58 19.93
N GLN A 40 -0.11 8.80 19.65
CA GLN A 40 -1.07 8.30 20.63
C GLN A 40 -0.56 7.08 21.40
N LEU A 41 0.51 6.42 20.93
CA LEU A 41 1.04 5.20 21.51
C LEU A 41 1.99 5.43 22.70
N ASN A 42 2.27 6.66 23.11
CA ASN A 42 3.23 7.00 24.16
C ASN A 42 4.58 6.28 23.98
N LEU A 43 5.12 6.32 22.75
CA LEU A 43 6.37 5.67 22.41
C LEU A 43 7.55 6.32 23.12
N THR A 44 8.55 5.52 23.52
CA THR A 44 9.87 6.05 23.86
C THR A 44 10.53 6.66 22.62
N GLU A 45 11.51 7.54 22.83
CA GLU A 45 12.25 8.13 21.71
C GLU A 45 12.95 7.07 20.84
N GLU A 46 13.47 6.02 21.46
CA GLU A 46 14.10 4.90 20.78
C GLU A 46 13.09 4.13 19.91
N GLN A 47 11.91 3.81 20.45
CA GLN A 47 10.83 3.17 19.72
C GLN A 47 10.37 4.03 18.53
N TYR A 48 10.13 5.32 18.78
CA TYR A 48 9.72 6.25 17.73
C TYR A 48 10.75 6.31 16.58
N ASN A 49 12.03 6.46 16.92
CA ASN A 49 13.10 6.53 15.93
C ASN A 49 13.28 5.20 15.19
N ALA A 50 13.12 4.06 15.85
CA ALA A 50 13.17 2.74 15.21
C ALA A 50 12.02 2.55 14.21
N ILE A 51 10.79 2.86 14.60
CA ILE A 51 9.60 2.78 13.71
C ILE A 51 9.73 3.75 12.53
N LYS A 52 10.20 4.98 12.76
CA LYS A 52 10.40 5.97 11.70
C LYS A 52 11.41 5.50 10.65
N ARG A 53 12.54 4.89 11.08
CA ARG A 53 13.52 4.30 10.15
C ARG A 53 12.90 3.14 9.36
N ALA A 54 12.21 2.23 10.04
CA ALA A 54 11.54 1.09 9.42
C ALA A 54 10.51 1.56 8.37
N LYS A 55 9.66 2.54 8.73
CA LYS A 55 8.67 3.14 7.84
C LYS A 55 9.30 3.76 6.60
N SER A 56 10.38 4.50 6.75
CA SER A 56 11.09 5.13 5.63
C SER A 56 11.61 4.07 4.64
N ALA A 57 12.24 2.99 5.15
CA ALA A 57 12.74 1.90 4.32
C ALA A 57 11.59 1.17 3.61
N HIS A 58 10.50 0.84 4.35
CA HIS A 58 9.31 0.20 3.83
C HIS A 58 8.67 1.02 2.71
N VAL A 59 8.39 2.30 2.94
CA VAL A 59 7.77 3.20 1.94
C VAL A 59 8.60 3.26 0.67
N LYS A 60 9.92 3.39 0.79
CA LYS A 60 10.84 3.37 -0.36
C LYS A 60 10.71 2.08 -1.16
N LYS A 61 10.70 0.93 -0.48
CA LYS A 61 10.57 -0.38 -1.11
C LYS A 61 9.22 -0.57 -1.81
N ILE A 62 8.12 -0.16 -1.14
CA ILE A 62 6.77 -0.23 -1.71
C ILE A 62 6.64 0.65 -2.96
N ILE A 63 7.21 1.86 -2.95
CA ILE A 63 7.19 2.75 -4.13
C ILE A 63 7.92 2.09 -5.31
N GLN A 64 9.09 1.49 -5.07
CA GLN A 64 9.83 0.77 -6.12
C GLN A 64 8.99 -0.37 -6.71
N LEU A 65 8.45 -1.25 -5.87
CA LEU A 65 7.62 -2.38 -6.30
C LEU A 65 6.36 -1.93 -7.06
N LYS A 66 5.71 -0.85 -6.61
CA LYS A 66 4.53 -0.29 -7.32
C LYS A 66 4.90 0.27 -8.69
N ASN A 67 6.04 0.95 -8.82
CA ASN A 67 6.50 1.45 -10.10
C ASN A 67 6.83 0.29 -11.06
N ASP A 68 7.46 -0.78 -10.57
CA ASP A 68 7.72 -2.00 -11.34
C ASP A 68 6.41 -2.65 -11.80
N ALA A 69 5.41 -2.75 -10.90
CA ALA A 69 4.09 -3.28 -11.24
C ALA A 69 3.42 -2.45 -12.35
N VAL A 70 3.48 -1.12 -12.27
CA VAL A 70 2.92 -0.22 -13.31
C VAL A 70 3.57 -0.50 -14.66
N GLY A 71 4.90 -0.61 -14.71
CA GLY A 71 5.63 -0.96 -15.94
C GLY A 71 5.17 -2.30 -16.53
N LYS A 72 5.06 -3.34 -15.68
CA LYS A 72 4.58 -4.66 -16.10
C LYS A 72 3.12 -4.65 -16.56
N HIS A 73 2.26 -3.85 -15.95
CA HIS A 73 0.88 -3.68 -16.40
C HIS A 73 0.80 -3.01 -17.78
N HIS A 74 1.66 -2.03 -18.08
CA HIS A 74 1.72 -1.45 -19.42
C HIS A 74 2.17 -2.47 -20.47
N GLU A 75 3.18 -3.28 -20.16
CA GLU A 75 3.63 -4.37 -21.05
C GLU A 75 2.51 -5.40 -21.27
N PHE A 76 1.80 -5.79 -20.20
CA PHE A 76 0.68 -6.71 -20.28
C PHE A 76 -0.45 -6.18 -21.17
N LYS A 77 -0.85 -4.91 -20.99
CA LYS A 77 -1.87 -4.28 -21.84
C LYS A 77 -1.47 -4.27 -23.32
N ARG A 78 -0.20 -4.01 -23.60
CA ARG A 78 0.32 -4.06 -24.98
C ARG A 78 0.21 -5.46 -25.57
N LEU A 79 0.58 -6.51 -24.81
CA LEU A 79 0.45 -7.90 -25.26
C LEU A 79 -1.01 -8.30 -25.51
N ILE A 80 -1.94 -7.90 -24.63
CA ILE A 80 -3.38 -8.17 -24.83
C ILE A 80 -3.91 -7.50 -26.11
N GLY A 81 -3.39 -6.33 -26.46
CA GLY A 81 -3.81 -5.60 -27.67
C GLY A 81 -3.11 -6.05 -28.94
N ASP A 82 -2.13 -6.94 -28.87
CA ASP A 82 -1.38 -7.43 -30.04
C ASP A 82 -1.96 -8.77 -30.53
N PRO A 83 -2.59 -8.80 -31.73
CA PRO A 83 -3.12 -10.04 -32.30
C PRO A 83 -2.07 -11.13 -32.57
N ALA A 84 -0.78 -10.75 -32.67
CA ALA A 84 0.33 -11.67 -32.90
C ALA A 84 0.93 -12.22 -31.59
N ALA A 85 0.53 -11.68 -30.42
CA ALA A 85 1.04 -12.13 -29.15
C ALA A 85 0.55 -13.55 -28.83
N SER A 86 1.47 -14.41 -28.39
CA SER A 86 1.10 -15.76 -27.98
C SER A 86 0.40 -15.73 -26.61
N GLU A 87 -0.52 -16.68 -26.40
CA GLU A 87 -1.18 -16.86 -25.10
C GLU A 87 -0.16 -17.10 -23.98
N GLU A 88 0.91 -17.82 -24.27
CA GLU A 88 1.98 -18.07 -23.33
C GLU A 88 2.69 -16.77 -22.89
N ALA A 89 2.99 -15.87 -23.82
CA ALA A 89 3.60 -14.57 -23.49
C ALA A 89 2.69 -13.74 -22.58
N ILE A 90 1.38 -13.74 -22.83
CA ILE A 90 0.38 -13.06 -22.01
C ILE A 90 0.35 -13.67 -20.60
N ARG A 91 0.28 -15.00 -20.49
CA ARG A 91 0.28 -15.70 -19.20
C ARG A 91 1.57 -15.49 -18.41
N ASN A 92 2.72 -15.47 -19.09
CA ASN A 92 4.01 -15.19 -18.47
C ASN A 92 4.01 -13.79 -17.85
N LYS A 93 3.53 -12.78 -18.59
CA LYS A 93 3.45 -11.41 -18.08
C LYS A 93 2.49 -11.28 -16.89
N ALA A 94 1.37 -11.99 -16.90
CA ALA A 94 0.46 -12.04 -15.76
C ALA A 94 1.17 -12.61 -14.50
N ARG A 95 1.94 -13.69 -14.65
CA ARG A 95 2.73 -14.27 -13.54
C ARG A 95 3.78 -13.31 -12.99
N GLU A 96 4.43 -12.51 -13.85
CA GLU A 96 5.36 -11.47 -13.39
C GLU A 96 4.66 -10.42 -12.50
N ILE A 97 3.45 -9.99 -12.88
CA ILE A 97 2.65 -9.05 -12.08
C ILE A 97 2.23 -9.67 -10.75
N GLU A 98 1.77 -10.92 -10.75
CA GLU A 98 1.41 -11.65 -9.52
C GLU A 98 2.61 -11.79 -8.58
N ALA A 99 3.81 -12.04 -9.11
CA ALA A 99 5.03 -12.13 -8.32
C ALA A 99 5.35 -10.80 -7.64
N ILE A 100 5.19 -9.65 -8.33
CA ILE A 100 5.40 -8.32 -7.74
C ILE A 100 4.34 -8.03 -6.66
N ASN A 101 3.07 -8.33 -6.92
CA ASN A 101 2.01 -8.15 -5.94
C ASN A 101 2.24 -9.00 -4.67
N SER A 102 2.75 -10.21 -4.83
CA SER A 102 3.17 -11.07 -3.72
C SER A 102 4.35 -10.48 -2.94
N GLN A 103 5.29 -9.80 -3.61
CA GLN A 103 6.38 -9.09 -2.94
C GLN A 103 5.86 -7.89 -2.15
N ILE A 104 4.93 -7.12 -2.71
CA ILE A 104 4.29 -5.99 -2.00
C ILE A 104 3.61 -6.49 -0.72
N MET A 105 2.84 -7.58 -0.80
CA MET A 105 2.17 -8.15 0.36
C MET A 105 3.18 -8.62 1.42
N ARG A 106 4.25 -9.30 1.02
CA ARG A 106 5.32 -9.71 1.95
C ARG A 106 5.97 -8.51 2.64
N GLU A 107 6.29 -7.46 1.87
CA GLU A 107 6.90 -6.25 2.42
C GLU A 107 6.00 -5.56 3.46
N MET A 108 4.68 -5.54 3.22
CA MET A 108 3.70 -5.03 4.19
C MET A 108 3.72 -5.85 5.48
N ILE A 109 3.68 -7.18 5.35
CA ILE A 109 3.71 -8.09 6.52
C ILE A 109 5.01 -7.93 7.30
N GLU A 110 6.16 -7.86 6.64
CA GLU A 110 7.47 -7.68 7.30
C GLU A 110 7.54 -6.36 8.06
N TYR A 111 6.99 -5.29 7.50
CA TYR A 111 6.90 -4.01 8.20
C TYR A 111 6.05 -4.11 9.47
N GLU A 112 4.86 -4.71 9.38
CA GLU A 112 3.98 -4.91 10.54
C GLU A 112 4.64 -5.78 11.62
N LEU A 113 5.30 -6.86 11.24
CA LEU A 113 6.05 -7.71 12.17
C LEU A 113 7.20 -6.96 12.84
N LEU A 114 7.87 -6.08 12.11
CA LEU A 114 8.96 -5.26 12.65
C LEU A 114 8.41 -4.23 13.65
N VAL A 115 7.33 -3.53 13.33
CA VAL A 115 6.66 -2.60 14.25
C VAL A 115 6.21 -3.35 15.51
N ARG A 116 5.60 -4.52 15.35
CA ARG A 116 5.15 -5.35 16.45
C ARG A 116 6.28 -5.80 17.39
N LYS A 117 7.51 -6.01 16.89
CA LYS A 117 8.69 -6.33 17.72
C LYS A 117 9.19 -5.14 18.55
N ILE A 118 8.94 -3.91 18.09
CA ILE A 118 9.37 -2.68 18.76
C ILE A 118 8.37 -2.28 19.86
N LEU A 119 7.09 -2.58 19.67
CA LEU A 119 6.01 -2.18 20.55
C LEU A 119 5.84 -3.13 21.73
N THR A 120 5.40 -2.60 22.88
CA THR A 120 4.93 -3.41 24.00
C THR A 120 3.57 -4.04 23.70
N PRO A 121 3.13 -5.08 24.43
CA PRO A 121 1.80 -5.69 24.26
C PRO A 121 0.65 -4.68 24.37
N GLU A 122 0.76 -3.68 25.23
CA GLU A 122 -0.20 -2.61 25.40
C GLU A 122 -0.28 -1.73 24.16
N GLN A 123 0.89 -1.29 23.68
CA GLN A 123 1.01 -0.46 22.49
C GLN A 123 0.54 -1.21 21.22
N ILE A 124 0.73 -2.53 21.14
CA ILE A 124 0.21 -3.35 20.03
C ILE A 124 -1.33 -3.32 20.01
N ARG A 125 -2.00 -3.45 21.19
CA ARG A 125 -3.45 -3.36 21.26
C ARG A 125 -3.97 -2.00 20.82
N GLN A 126 -3.30 -0.92 21.23
CA GLN A 126 -3.64 0.44 20.81
C GLN A 126 -3.40 0.64 19.31
N TRP A 127 -2.28 0.15 18.78
CA TRP A 127 -1.96 0.21 17.35
C TRP A 127 -3.06 -0.42 16.50
N SER A 128 -3.48 -1.64 16.79
CA SER A 128 -4.52 -2.32 16.00
C SER A 128 -5.87 -1.61 16.06
N SER A 129 -6.22 -1.00 17.20
CA SER A 129 -7.47 -0.22 17.31
C SER A 129 -7.45 1.08 16.51
N LEU A 130 -6.26 1.66 16.27
CA LEU A 130 -6.11 2.87 15.46
C LEU A 130 -6.16 2.57 13.95
N GLU A 131 -5.77 1.38 13.54
CA GLU A 131 -5.87 0.94 12.13
C GLU A 131 -7.31 0.61 11.73
N ASP A 132 -8.12 0.11 12.66
CA ASP A 132 -9.54 -0.19 12.45
C ASP A 132 -10.43 1.06 12.46
N ALA A 133 -9.91 2.22 12.87
CA ALA A 133 -10.66 3.46 12.90
C ALA A 133 -11.03 3.91 11.48
N PRO A 134 -12.33 4.18 11.20
CA PRO A 134 -12.74 4.66 9.89
C PRO A 134 -12.03 5.98 9.57
N PRO A 135 -11.64 6.22 8.31
CA PRO A 135 -10.96 7.44 7.92
C PRO A 135 -11.80 8.65 8.33
N ILE A 136 -11.19 9.56 9.10
CA ILE A 136 -11.84 10.80 9.54
C ILE A 136 -12.33 11.53 8.30
N LYS A 137 -13.66 11.53 8.07
CA LYS A 137 -14.28 12.38 7.06
C LYS A 137 -13.92 13.81 7.43
N LYS A 138 -13.03 14.44 6.67
CA LYS A 138 -12.83 15.89 6.77
C LYS A 138 -14.20 16.49 6.54
N SER A 139 -14.80 17.04 7.59
CA SER A 139 -16.03 17.80 7.47
C SER A 139 -15.71 18.97 6.54
N SER A 140 -16.29 18.94 5.35
CA SER A 140 -16.31 20.08 4.45
C SER A 140 -17.07 21.18 5.18
N GLY A 141 -16.32 22.08 5.84
CA GLY A 141 -16.87 23.30 6.39
C GLY A 141 -17.49 24.12 5.26
N ARG A 142 -18.74 24.46 5.45
CA ARG A 142 -19.44 25.45 4.63
C ARG A 142 -18.79 26.81 4.76
#